data_905bcc73905a7c52257116cbc96c044a
#
_entry.id   905bcc73905a7c52257116cbc96c044a
#
_cell.length_a   1.000
_cell.length_b   1.000
_cell.length_c   1.000
_cell.angle_alpha   90.00
_cell.angle_beta   90.00
_cell.angle_gamma   90.00
#
_symmetry.space_group_name_H-M   'P 1'
#
loop_
_entity.id
_entity.type
_entity.pdbx_description
1 polymer ?
#
loop_
_entity_poly.entity_id
_entity_poly.type
_entity_poly.pdbx_seq_one_letter_code
_entity_poly.pdbx_strand_id
1 'polypeptide(L)'
;MEYINNWEEIKQRFIDWWKGENTGRPMMRVVARRNEPIEPLEPVSQPSTPEEKHLDVDRKVKQLRNFCRKHVMLAEAYPSLDINIGPGSMATYLGAEPVFTEDTVWYKECIKDGWENFGPLKYDPENY
;
A
#
# COMPACT_ATOMS: atom_id res chain seq x y z
N MET A 1 17.85 0.61 -5.50
CA MET A 1 16.51 -0.03 -5.34
C MET A 1 16.35 -1.05 -6.46
N GLU A 2 15.77 -2.20 -6.17
CA GLU A 2 15.51 -3.22 -7.18
C GLU A 2 14.57 -2.70 -8.29
N TYR A 3 14.78 -3.10 -9.54
CA TYR A 3 14.04 -2.69 -10.75
C TYR A 3 14.19 -1.23 -11.23
N ILE A 4 14.88 -0.38 -10.49
CA ILE A 4 15.26 0.97 -10.92
C ILE A 4 16.69 1.28 -10.49
N ASN A 5 17.42 2.05 -11.29
CA ASN A 5 18.82 2.39 -11.06
C ASN A 5 19.05 3.85 -10.66
N ASN A 6 18.02 4.70 -10.74
CA ASN A 6 18.09 6.12 -10.47
C ASN A 6 17.31 6.56 -9.21
N TRP A 7 17.23 5.67 -8.19
CA TRP A 7 16.48 5.93 -6.98
C TRP A 7 16.87 7.20 -6.25
N GLU A 8 18.18 7.51 -6.17
CA GLU A 8 18.64 8.71 -5.46
C GLU A 8 18.21 10.00 -6.18
N GLU A 9 18.18 10.00 -7.50
CA GLU A 9 17.66 11.11 -8.29
C GLU A 9 16.13 11.28 -8.03
N ILE A 10 15.37 10.21 -8.09
CA ILE A 10 13.93 10.22 -7.81
C ILE A 10 13.67 10.74 -6.40
N LYS A 11 14.39 10.25 -5.42
CA LYS A 11 14.27 10.68 -4.03
C LYS A 11 14.54 12.17 -3.86
N GLN A 12 15.63 12.68 -4.50
CA GLN A 12 15.94 14.10 -4.44
C GLN A 12 14.85 14.96 -5.05
N ARG A 13 14.28 14.52 -6.19
CA ARG A 13 13.16 15.24 -6.81
C ARG A 13 11.91 15.28 -5.93
N PHE A 14 11.60 14.22 -5.18
CA PHE A 14 10.55 14.24 -4.18
C PHE A 14 10.83 15.22 -3.04
N ILE A 15 12.08 15.28 -2.56
CA ILE A 15 12.51 16.22 -1.51
C ILE A 15 12.31 17.66 -1.99
N ASP A 16 12.77 17.98 -3.19
CA ASP A 16 12.65 19.31 -3.78
C ASP A 16 11.17 19.70 -4.00
N TRP A 17 10.36 18.73 -4.42
CA TRP A 17 8.92 18.93 -4.57
C TRP A 17 8.22 19.25 -3.24
N TRP A 18 8.54 18.50 -2.18
CA TRP A 18 8.00 18.75 -0.84
C TRP A 18 8.42 20.11 -0.27
N LYS A 19 9.59 20.59 -0.63
CA LYS A 19 10.09 21.93 -0.26
C LYS A 19 9.51 23.05 -1.12
N GLY A 20 8.81 22.74 -2.20
CA GLY A 20 8.36 23.74 -3.17
C GLY A 20 9.47 24.26 -4.09
N GLU A 21 10.59 23.58 -4.13
CA GLU A 21 11.79 23.95 -4.92
C GLU A 21 11.83 23.21 -6.28
N ASN A 22 10.81 22.43 -6.59
CA ASN A 22 10.75 21.67 -7.82
C ASN A 22 10.69 22.58 -9.05
N THR A 23 11.72 22.51 -9.88
CA THR A 23 11.87 23.28 -11.13
C THR A 23 11.78 22.38 -12.36
N GLY A 24 11.33 22.95 -13.47
CA GLY A 24 11.22 22.25 -14.74
C GLY A 24 9.87 21.55 -14.91
N ARG A 25 9.87 20.23 -15.15
CA ARG A 25 8.64 19.47 -15.37
C ARG A 25 7.95 19.07 -14.05
N PRO A 26 6.62 18.87 -14.05
CA PRO A 26 5.90 18.34 -12.90
C PRO A 26 6.40 16.93 -12.50
N MET A 27 6.15 16.55 -11.26
CA MET A 27 6.34 15.18 -10.79
C MET A 27 5.34 14.25 -11.48
N MET A 28 5.83 13.14 -12.02
CA MET A 28 4.99 12.18 -12.75
C MET A 28 5.37 10.74 -12.42
N ARG A 29 4.38 9.89 -12.26
CA ARG A 29 4.58 8.45 -12.22
C ARG A 29 4.11 7.86 -13.54
N VAL A 30 5.05 7.40 -14.36
CA VAL A 30 4.75 6.79 -15.65
C VAL A 30 5.18 5.33 -15.62
N VAL A 31 4.28 4.45 -16.01
CA VAL A 31 4.53 3.00 -16.09
C VAL A 31 4.17 2.52 -17.47
N ALA A 32 5.10 1.87 -18.14
CA ALA A 32 4.90 1.30 -19.47
C ALA A 32 5.03 -0.23 -19.42
N ARG A 33 4.13 -0.95 -20.10
CA ARG A 33 4.21 -2.40 -20.19
C ARG A 33 5.35 -2.81 -21.11
N ARG A 34 6.11 -3.83 -20.71
CA ARG A 34 7.12 -4.50 -21.54
C ARG A 34 6.45 -5.48 -22.50
N ASN A 35 7.07 -5.72 -23.64
CA ASN A 35 6.63 -6.79 -24.56
C ASN A 35 6.82 -8.16 -23.89
N GLU A 36 7.97 -8.36 -23.25
CA GLU A 36 8.30 -9.57 -22.49
C GLU A 36 8.77 -9.21 -21.09
N PRO A 37 8.48 -10.04 -20.09
CA PRO A 37 9.03 -9.87 -18.74
C PRO A 37 10.56 -9.96 -18.75
N ILE A 38 11.23 -9.18 -17.88
CA ILE A 38 12.70 -9.21 -17.76
C ILE A 38 13.21 -10.47 -17.02
N GLU A 39 12.34 -11.15 -16.28
CA GLU A 39 12.61 -12.37 -15.53
C GLU A 39 11.36 -13.25 -15.51
N PRO A 40 11.51 -14.57 -15.24
CA PRO A 40 10.36 -15.46 -15.04
C PRO A 40 9.42 -14.94 -13.93
N LEU A 41 8.13 -15.09 -14.14
CA LEU A 41 7.13 -14.67 -13.17
C LEU A 41 7.03 -15.67 -12.02
N GLU A 42 6.87 -15.17 -10.83
CA GLU A 42 6.59 -15.98 -9.65
C GLU A 42 5.14 -16.47 -9.65
N PRO A 43 4.89 -17.72 -9.25
CA PRO A 43 3.52 -18.20 -9.06
C PRO A 43 2.87 -17.45 -7.89
N VAL A 44 1.67 -16.94 -8.14
CA VAL A 44 0.87 -16.22 -7.14
C VAL A 44 -0.44 -16.97 -6.94
N SER A 45 -0.65 -17.46 -5.72
CA SER A 45 -1.91 -18.13 -5.33
C SER A 45 -3.07 -17.15 -5.34
N GLN A 46 -4.27 -17.67 -5.62
CA GLN A 46 -5.48 -16.92 -5.36
C GLN A 46 -5.79 -16.96 -3.86
N PRO A 47 -6.24 -15.85 -3.27
CA PRO A 47 -6.64 -15.84 -1.87
C PRO A 47 -7.90 -16.69 -1.67
N SER A 48 -7.98 -17.39 -0.55
CA SER A 48 -9.13 -18.22 -0.21
C SER A 48 -10.24 -17.43 0.49
N THR A 49 -9.87 -16.30 1.09
CA THR A 49 -10.79 -15.42 1.82
C THR A 49 -10.52 -13.95 1.50
N PRO A 50 -11.49 -13.05 1.70
CA PRO A 50 -11.27 -11.61 1.62
C PRO A 50 -10.17 -11.13 2.59
N GLU A 51 -10.10 -11.68 3.78
CA GLU A 51 -9.07 -11.35 4.77
C GLU A 51 -7.67 -11.69 4.23
N GLU A 52 -7.45 -12.90 3.74
CA GLU A 52 -6.18 -13.32 3.10
C GLU A 52 -5.83 -12.41 1.93
N LYS A 53 -6.81 -11.97 1.14
CA LYS A 53 -6.61 -11.03 0.03
C LYS A 53 -5.99 -9.70 0.49
N HIS A 54 -6.40 -9.21 1.66
CA HIS A 54 -5.91 -7.95 2.22
C HIS A 54 -4.61 -8.10 3.01
N LEU A 55 -4.41 -9.20 3.73
CA LEU A 55 -3.36 -9.36 4.72
C LEU A 55 -2.15 -10.19 4.27
N ASP A 56 -2.26 -11.02 3.23
CA ASP A 56 -1.14 -11.83 2.75
C ASP A 56 -0.06 -10.95 2.11
N VAL A 57 0.91 -10.55 2.93
CA VAL A 57 2.04 -9.70 2.52
C VAL A 57 2.92 -10.41 1.50
N ASP A 58 3.19 -11.70 1.67
CA ASP A 58 4.04 -12.48 0.77
C ASP A 58 3.45 -12.55 -0.63
N ARG A 59 2.14 -12.76 -0.73
CA ARG A 59 1.41 -12.72 -1.99
C ARG A 59 1.49 -11.35 -2.65
N LYS A 60 1.28 -10.28 -1.89
CA LYS A 60 1.37 -8.89 -2.38
C LYS A 60 2.79 -8.55 -2.87
N VAL A 61 3.83 -9.01 -2.16
CA VAL A 61 5.23 -8.84 -2.59
C VAL A 61 5.51 -9.56 -3.90
N LYS A 62 5.05 -10.82 -4.05
CA LYS A 62 5.17 -11.55 -5.33
C LYS A 62 4.42 -10.85 -6.47
N GLN A 63 3.24 -10.31 -6.20
CA GLN A 63 2.49 -9.52 -7.19
C GLN A 63 3.26 -8.26 -7.61
N LEU A 64 3.85 -7.52 -6.66
CA LEU A 64 4.68 -6.36 -6.95
C LEU A 64 5.89 -6.73 -7.81
N ARG A 65 6.62 -7.80 -7.45
CA ARG A 65 7.77 -8.27 -8.25
C ARG A 65 7.34 -8.61 -9.68
N ASN A 66 6.25 -9.35 -9.84
CA ASN A 66 5.70 -9.69 -11.14
C ASN A 66 5.27 -8.44 -11.93
N PHE A 67 4.71 -7.45 -11.25
CA PHE A 67 4.39 -6.16 -11.86
C PHE A 67 5.67 -5.48 -12.37
N CYS A 68 6.72 -5.39 -11.55
CA CYS A 68 7.99 -4.78 -11.93
C CYS A 68 8.68 -5.51 -13.10
N ARG A 69 8.58 -6.85 -13.14
CA ARG A 69 9.12 -7.64 -14.24
C ARG A 69 8.42 -7.38 -15.58
N LYS A 70 7.12 -7.08 -15.53
CA LYS A 70 6.29 -6.79 -16.71
C LYS A 70 6.30 -5.33 -17.14
N HIS A 71 6.78 -4.42 -16.30
CA HIS A 71 6.66 -2.99 -16.55
C HIS A 71 8.00 -2.26 -16.43
N VAL A 72 8.12 -1.17 -17.17
CA VAL A 72 9.19 -0.16 -17.01
C VAL A 72 8.64 0.97 -16.17
N MET A 73 9.40 1.37 -15.19
CA MET A 73 9.13 2.55 -14.39
C MET A 73 9.91 3.74 -14.96
N LEU A 74 9.20 4.80 -15.27
CA LEU A 74 9.73 5.99 -15.92
C LEU A 74 9.42 7.22 -15.07
N ALA A 75 10.16 8.28 -15.29
CA ALA A 75 10.09 9.52 -14.53
C ALA A 75 10.30 9.24 -13.02
N GLU A 76 9.36 9.63 -12.16
CA GLU A 76 9.44 9.39 -10.72
C GLU A 76 8.68 8.13 -10.26
N ALA A 77 8.37 7.21 -11.19
CA ALA A 77 7.80 5.92 -10.81
C ALA A 77 8.85 5.02 -10.14
N TYR A 78 8.45 4.36 -9.09
CA TYR A 78 9.29 3.41 -8.33
C TYR A 78 8.44 2.24 -7.83
N PRO A 79 9.06 1.07 -7.56
CA PRO A 79 8.38 -0.04 -6.91
C PRO A 79 7.82 0.38 -5.55
N SER A 80 6.52 0.30 -5.39
CA SER A 80 5.86 0.61 -4.11
C SER A 80 4.73 -0.36 -3.87
N LEU A 81 4.62 -0.83 -2.64
CA LEU A 81 3.54 -1.68 -2.17
C LEU A 81 2.70 -0.89 -1.18
N ASP A 82 1.42 -0.78 -1.47
CA ASP A 82 0.46 -0.23 -0.53
C ASP A 82 -0.07 -1.36 0.36
N ILE A 83 0.38 -1.37 1.61
CA ILE A 83 -0.08 -2.31 2.63
C ILE A 83 -0.99 -1.53 3.55
N ASN A 84 -2.28 -1.65 3.32
CA ASN A 84 -3.27 -1.05 4.18
C ASN A 84 -4.51 -1.94 4.32
N ILE A 85 -5.22 -1.76 5.39
CA ILE A 85 -6.50 -2.42 5.67
C ILE A 85 -7.67 -1.43 5.55
N GLY A 86 -7.51 -0.43 4.70
CA GLY A 86 -8.50 0.61 4.46
C GLY A 86 -8.30 1.87 5.29
N PRO A 87 -9.13 2.90 5.09
CA PRO A 87 -8.95 4.23 5.68
C PRO A 87 -9.12 4.27 7.20
N GLY A 88 -9.77 3.25 7.78
CA GLY A 88 -10.01 3.13 9.20
C GLY A 88 -8.97 2.31 9.98
N SER A 89 -7.77 2.04 9.43
CA SER A 89 -6.76 1.20 10.06
C SER A 89 -6.40 1.63 11.48
N MET A 90 -6.37 2.93 11.79
CA MET A 90 -6.17 3.40 13.17
C MET A 90 -7.30 3.00 14.13
N ALA A 91 -8.51 2.80 13.61
CA ALA A 91 -9.65 2.41 14.45
C ALA A 91 -9.50 0.99 15.02
N THR A 92 -8.75 0.10 14.35
CA THR A 92 -8.47 -1.24 14.90
C THR A 92 -7.70 -1.17 16.21
N TYR A 93 -6.68 -0.32 16.25
CA TYR A 93 -5.89 -0.12 17.47
C TYR A 93 -6.66 0.56 18.60
N LEU A 94 -7.84 1.08 18.31
CA LEU A 94 -8.77 1.68 19.28
C LEU A 94 -9.99 0.78 19.58
N GLY A 95 -9.99 -0.46 19.07
CA GLY A 95 -11.01 -1.47 19.39
C GLY A 95 -12.08 -1.67 18.32
N ALA A 96 -12.01 -1.03 17.15
CA ALA A 96 -12.94 -1.30 16.06
C ALA A 96 -12.52 -2.58 15.30
N GLU A 97 -13.42 -3.54 15.20
CA GLU A 97 -13.18 -4.81 14.50
C GLU A 97 -13.28 -4.62 12.99
N PRO A 98 -12.23 -4.97 12.20
CA PRO A 98 -12.29 -4.90 10.74
C PRO A 98 -13.17 -6.01 10.17
N VAL A 99 -13.90 -5.69 9.11
CA VAL A 99 -14.73 -6.63 8.32
C VAL A 99 -14.22 -6.60 6.89
N PHE A 100 -13.51 -7.64 6.49
CA PHE A 100 -12.93 -7.78 5.16
C PHE A 100 -13.99 -8.17 4.15
N THR A 101 -14.04 -7.45 3.04
CA THR A 101 -14.85 -7.77 1.87
C THR A 101 -13.97 -7.89 0.63
N GLU A 102 -14.53 -8.27 -0.51
CA GLU A 102 -13.76 -8.42 -1.74
C GLU A 102 -13.07 -7.13 -2.19
N ASP A 103 -13.68 -5.98 -1.97
CA ASP A 103 -13.21 -4.70 -2.52
C ASP A 103 -12.67 -3.73 -1.47
N THR A 104 -13.08 -3.89 -0.21
CA THR A 104 -12.72 -2.94 0.85
C THR A 104 -12.79 -3.58 2.24
N VAL A 105 -12.34 -2.82 3.24
CA VAL A 105 -12.45 -3.19 4.64
C VAL A 105 -13.37 -2.19 5.33
N TRP A 106 -14.42 -2.69 5.95
CA TRP A 106 -15.32 -1.94 6.82
C TRP A 106 -14.92 -2.12 8.28
N TYR A 107 -15.44 -1.27 9.15
CA TYR A 107 -15.18 -1.35 10.58
C TYR A 107 -16.49 -1.41 11.34
N LYS A 108 -16.59 -2.36 12.28
CA LYS A 108 -17.72 -2.40 13.18
C LYS A 108 -17.65 -1.23 14.15
N GLU A 109 -18.80 -0.66 14.42
CA GLU A 109 -18.92 0.39 15.42
C GLU A 109 -18.51 -0.13 16.79
N CYS A 110 -17.51 0.51 17.41
CA CYS A 110 -17.06 0.18 18.76
C CYS A 110 -17.68 1.09 19.84
N ILE A 111 -18.27 2.23 19.45
CA ILE A 111 -18.96 3.17 20.34
C ILE A 111 -20.47 2.99 20.12
N LYS A 112 -21.13 2.21 20.96
CA LYS A 112 -22.55 1.84 20.78
C LYS A 112 -23.52 2.71 21.58
N ASP A 113 -23.10 3.21 22.72
CA ASP A 113 -23.96 3.88 23.70
C ASP A 113 -23.65 5.38 23.89
N GLY A 114 -23.10 6.01 22.85
CA GLY A 114 -22.67 7.41 22.89
C GLY A 114 -21.28 7.63 23.48
N TRP A 115 -20.71 8.76 23.17
CA TRP A 115 -19.35 9.12 23.59
C TRP A 115 -19.19 9.25 25.11
N GLU A 116 -20.23 9.68 25.79
CA GLU A 116 -20.27 9.86 27.24
C GLU A 116 -20.12 8.56 28.02
N ASN A 117 -20.48 7.42 27.40
CA ASN A 117 -20.39 6.10 27.99
C ASN A 117 -19.16 5.30 27.50
N PHE A 118 -18.47 5.82 26.50
CA PHE A 118 -17.22 5.23 26.00
C PHE A 118 -16.08 5.72 26.89
N GLY A 119 -15.45 4.83 27.62
CA GLY A 119 -14.32 5.16 28.49
C GLY A 119 -13.15 5.80 27.73
N PRO A 120 -12.04 6.10 28.39
CA PRO A 120 -10.89 6.72 27.73
C PRO A 120 -10.38 5.82 26.60
N LEU A 121 -10.11 6.42 25.43
CA LEU A 121 -9.47 5.74 24.30
C LEU A 121 -8.14 5.13 24.75
N LYS A 122 -7.98 3.84 24.52
CA LYS A 122 -6.73 3.13 24.76
C LYS A 122 -6.18 2.62 23.44
N TYR A 123 -4.95 3.01 23.16
CA TYR A 123 -4.22 2.44 22.04
C TYR A 123 -3.70 1.05 22.42
N ASP A 124 -4.06 0.06 21.64
CA ASP A 124 -3.58 -1.31 21.76
C ASP A 124 -2.91 -1.73 20.45
N PRO A 125 -1.56 -1.79 20.40
CA PRO A 125 -0.83 -2.18 19.22
C PRO A 125 -1.02 -3.66 18.83
N GLU A 126 -1.49 -4.49 19.79
CA GLU A 126 -1.69 -5.93 19.58
C GLU A 126 -3.15 -6.27 19.19
N ASN A 127 -4.01 -5.28 19.10
CA ASN A 127 -5.42 -5.53 18.79
C ASN A 127 -5.66 -5.98 17.34
N TYR A 128 -4.57 -6.01 16.53
CA TYR A 128 -4.65 -6.55 15.18
C TYR A 128 -3.32 -7.04 14.64
#